data_7f676d8a1d380483a02523677117c2f1
#
_entry.id   7f676d8a1d380483a02523677117c2f1
#
_cell.length_a   1.000
_cell.length_b   1.000
_cell.length_c   1.000
_cell.angle_alpha   90.00
_cell.angle_beta   90.00
_cell.angle_gamma   90.00
#
_symmetry.space_group_name_H-M   'P 1'
#
loop_
_entity.id
_entity.type
_entity.pdbx_description
1 polymer ?
#
loop_
_entity_poly.entity_id
_entity_poly.type
_entity_poly.pdbx_seq_one_letter_code
_entity_poly.pdbx_strand_id
1 'polypeptide(L)'
;MEKGSNPPVRVETVAGSRPGVTIVKVQGPLDITNYGEFEELMRRNESPVLLVDLTDVPYIDSAVLGSMVAVHVACARHQRKYALVCANQRIQNMLTVSGVGEIIISFGTVAQAEAALAD
;
A
#
# COMPACT_ATOMS: atom_id res chain seq x y z
N MET A 1 -9.42 -23.08 18.14
CA MET A 1 -9.69 -22.88 17.58
C MET A 1 -9.68 -21.99 16.90
N GLU A 2 -9.56 -22.05 16.30
CA GLU A 2 -9.59 -21.51 15.62
C GLU A 2 -10.18 -20.90 15.13
N LYS A 3 -10.42 -20.62 15.06
CA LYS A 3 -11.16 -20.13 14.55
C LYS A 3 -11.58 -19.46 13.55
N GLY A 4 -12.71 -20.00 13.15
CA GLY A 4 -13.21 -19.53 11.90
C GLY A 4 -12.74 -18.16 11.58
N SER A 5 -11.72 -17.98 11.22
CA SER A 5 -11.11 -16.70 11.07
C SER A 5 -11.04 -16.29 9.63
N ASN A 6 -10.83 -15.05 9.41
CA ASN A 6 -10.47 -14.52 8.12
C ASN A 6 -9.16 -15.16 7.66
N PRO A 7 -8.96 -15.29 6.35
CA PRO A 7 -7.68 -15.75 5.84
C PRO A 7 -6.57 -14.87 6.41
N PRO A 8 -5.42 -15.44 6.73
CA PRO A 8 -4.31 -14.64 7.23
C PRO A 8 -3.84 -13.66 6.15
N VAL A 9 -3.47 -12.47 6.56
CA VAL A 9 -2.84 -11.53 5.66
C VAL A 9 -1.38 -11.90 5.50
N ARG A 10 -0.88 -11.76 4.29
CA ARG A 10 0.55 -11.96 3.99
C ARG A 10 1.11 -10.66 3.46
N VAL A 11 2.28 -10.30 3.95
CA VAL A 11 2.95 -9.07 3.53
C VAL A 11 4.40 -9.41 3.23
N GLU A 12 4.88 -8.99 2.06
CA GLU A 12 6.29 -9.17 1.73
C GLU A 12 6.80 -7.98 0.94
N THR A 13 8.11 -7.76 0.98
CA THR A 13 8.74 -6.72 0.18
C THR A 13 9.54 -7.36 -0.93
N VAL A 14 9.42 -6.80 -2.13
CA VAL A 14 10.22 -7.24 -3.27
C VAL A 14 10.80 -6.01 -3.96
N ALA A 15 11.91 -6.21 -4.65
CA ALA A 15 12.52 -5.14 -5.44
C ALA A 15 11.69 -4.91 -6.69
N GLY A 16 11.55 -3.65 -7.10
CA GLY A 16 10.94 -3.32 -8.37
C GLY A 16 11.88 -3.62 -9.52
N SER A 17 11.41 -3.40 -10.74
CA SER A 17 12.22 -3.62 -11.94
C SER A 17 13.22 -2.50 -12.17
N ARG A 18 13.03 -1.36 -11.50
CA ARG A 18 13.94 -0.20 -11.62
C ARG A 18 14.66 0.03 -10.31
N PRO A 19 15.89 0.57 -10.35
CA PRO A 19 16.64 0.85 -9.11
C PRO A 19 15.86 1.81 -8.21
N GLY A 20 15.94 1.58 -6.91
CA GLY A 20 15.33 2.46 -5.92
C GLY A 20 13.85 2.22 -5.68
N VAL A 21 13.25 1.23 -6.34
CA VAL A 21 11.83 0.92 -6.17
C VAL A 21 11.69 -0.32 -5.29
N THR A 22 10.90 -0.19 -4.24
CA THR A 22 10.48 -1.33 -3.41
C THR A 22 8.97 -1.48 -3.51
N ILE A 23 8.52 -2.72 -3.64
CA ILE A 23 7.10 -3.04 -3.70
C ILE A 23 6.74 -3.82 -2.44
N VAL A 24 5.75 -3.33 -1.71
CA VAL A 24 5.16 -4.06 -0.58
C VAL A 24 3.94 -4.77 -1.14
N LYS A 25 4.01 -6.11 -1.21
CA LYS A 25 2.90 -6.92 -1.74
C LYS A 25 2.09 -7.44 -0.58
N VAL A 26 0.77 -7.26 -0.67
CA VAL A 26 -0.15 -7.67 0.38
C VAL A 26 -1.16 -8.65 -0.21
N GLN A 27 -1.43 -9.72 0.54
CA GLN A 27 -2.44 -10.70 0.16
C GLN A 27 -3.40 -10.87 1.32
N GLY A 28 -4.70 -10.77 1.05
CA GLY A 28 -5.74 -10.92 2.05
C GLY A 28 -6.27 -9.59 2.55
N PRO A 29 -7.35 -9.62 3.33
CA PRO A 29 -7.95 -8.39 3.82
C PRO A 29 -7.07 -7.73 4.88
N LEU A 30 -6.99 -6.39 4.82
CA LEU A 30 -6.27 -5.61 5.81
C LEU A 30 -7.25 -4.84 6.67
N ASP A 31 -7.12 -4.95 7.98
CA ASP A 31 -7.95 -4.22 8.92
C ASP A 31 -7.17 -3.91 10.19
N ILE A 32 -7.84 -3.30 11.16
CA ILE A 32 -7.20 -2.87 12.40
C ILE A 32 -6.60 -4.03 13.19
N THR A 33 -7.07 -5.26 12.96
CA THR A 33 -6.59 -6.42 13.73
C THR A 33 -5.31 -7.01 13.18
N ASN A 34 -4.96 -6.72 11.93
CA ASN A 34 -3.82 -7.40 11.29
C ASN A 34 -2.88 -6.50 10.50
N TYR A 35 -3.08 -5.19 10.53
CA TYR A 35 -2.27 -4.31 9.66
C TYR A 35 -0.88 -3.95 10.22
N GLY A 36 -0.58 -4.41 11.44
CA GLY A 36 0.67 -4.02 12.11
C GLY A 36 1.94 -4.37 11.35
N GLU A 37 2.01 -5.57 10.80
CA GLU A 37 3.19 -5.98 10.03
C GLU A 37 3.33 -5.16 8.75
N PHE A 38 2.22 -4.91 8.08
CA PHE A 38 2.19 -4.08 6.88
C PHE A 38 2.72 -2.67 7.19
N GLU A 39 2.21 -2.04 8.27
CA GLU A 39 2.65 -0.72 8.65
C GLU A 39 4.14 -0.70 9.00
N GLU A 40 4.59 -1.71 9.72
CA GLU A 40 5.99 -1.82 10.12
C GLU A 40 6.91 -1.92 8.91
N LEU A 41 6.55 -2.74 7.92
CA LEU A 41 7.35 -2.87 6.71
C LEU A 41 7.43 -1.56 5.96
N MET A 42 6.32 -0.83 5.88
CA MET A 42 6.33 0.47 5.21
C MET A 42 7.20 1.48 5.94
N ARG A 43 7.13 1.51 7.28
CA ARG A 43 7.89 2.46 8.09
C ARG A 43 9.39 2.22 8.02
N ARG A 44 9.80 0.95 7.94
CA ARG A 44 11.21 0.59 7.89
C ARG A 44 11.84 0.84 6.54
N ASN A 45 11.03 0.90 5.50
CA ASN A 45 11.55 1.02 4.15
C ASN A 45 12.02 2.45 3.90
N GLU A 46 13.19 2.58 3.31
CA GLU A 46 13.79 3.88 3.01
C GLU A 46 14.02 4.09 1.52
N SER A 47 13.41 3.25 0.69
CA SER A 47 13.57 3.37 -0.76
C SER A 47 13.02 4.68 -1.28
N PRO A 48 13.64 5.26 -2.31
CA PRO A 48 13.13 6.49 -2.93
C PRO A 48 11.72 6.37 -3.46
N VAL A 49 11.33 5.17 -3.90
CA VAL A 49 9.97 4.91 -4.39
C VAL A 49 9.43 3.69 -3.67
N LEU A 50 8.31 3.85 -3.00
CA LEU A 50 7.63 2.77 -2.27
C LEU A 50 6.25 2.56 -2.89
N LEU A 51 6.01 1.38 -3.40
CA LEU A 51 4.72 1.02 -4.00
C LEU A 51 4.04 -0.02 -3.13
N VAL A 52 2.74 0.13 -2.93
CA VAL A 52 1.94 -0.85 -2.20
C VAL A 52 1.05 -1.55 -3.22
N ASP A 53 1.31 -2.84 -3.42
CA ASP A 53 0.58 -3.65 -4.39
C ASP A 53 -0.63 -4.29 -3.70
N LEU A 54 -1.81 -3.84 -4.09
CA LEU A 54 -3.08 -4.25 -3.51
C LEU A 54 -3.86 -5.23 -4.40
N THR A 55 -3.18 -5.85 -5.37
CA THR A 55 -3.83 -6.78 -6.31
C THR A 55 -4.67 -7.84 -5.58
N ASP A 56 -4.12 -8.40 -4.51
CA ASP A 56 -4.74 -9.51 -3.79
C ASP A 56 -5.37 -9.08 -2.47
N VAL A 57 -5.71 -7.80 -2.33
CA VAL A 57 -6.38 -7.26 -1.15
C VAL A 57 -7.84 -6.99 -1.48
N PRO A 58 -8.79 -7.75 -0.90
CA PRO A 58 -10.20 -7.55 -1.21
C PRO A 58 -10.80 -6.28 -0.60
N TYR A 59 -10.32 -5.89 0.59
CA TYR A 59 -10.80 -4.65 1.22
C TYR A 59 -9.81 -4.19 2.30
N ILE A 60 -9.96 -2.93 2.67
CA ILE A 60 -9.23 -2.31 3.78
C ILE A 60 -10.24 -1.53 4.63
N ASP A 61 -9.88 -1.23 5.87
CA ASP A 61 -10.74 -0.40 6.74
C ASP A 61 -10.12 0.99 6.96
N SER A 62 -10.81 1.81 7.75
CA SER A 62 -10.37 3.18 7.98
C SER A 62 -9.05 3.28 8.74
N ALA A 63 -8.74 2.30 9.60
CA ALA A 63 -7.47 2.29 10.31
C ALA A 63 -6.31 2.12 9.32
N VAL A 64 -6.49 1.24 8.33
CA VAL A 64 -5.50 1.02 7.29
C VAL A 64 -5.33 2.27 6.42
N LEU A 65 -6.44 2.94 6.08
CA LEU A 65 -6.36 4.20 5.35
C LEU A 65 -5.55 5.23 6.11
N GLY A 66 -5.80 5.37 7.41
CA GLY A 66 -5.05 6.30 8.25
C GLY A 66 -3.55 5.98 8.27
N SER A 67 -3.22 4.70 8.34
CA SER A 67 -1.83 4.25 8.29
C SER A 67 -1.18 4.62 6.96
N MET A 68 -1.90 4.42 5.86
CA MET A 68 -1.39 4.77 4.53
C MET A 68 -1.12 6.26 4.41
N VAL A 69 -2.00 7.11 4.95
CA VAL A 69 -1.80 8.56 4.94
C VAL A 69 -0.57 8.93 5.77
N ALA A 70 -0.39 8.32 6.94
CA ALA A 70 0.77 8.59 7.79
C ALA A 70 2.08 8.24 7.07
N VAL A 71 2.12 7.13 6.36
CA VAL A 71 3.30 6.73 5.58
C VAL A 71 3.54 7.70 4.43
N HIS A 72 2.47 8.14 3.75
CA HIS A 72 2.58 9.13 2.68
C HIS A 72 3.23 10.42 3.20
N VAL A 73 2.78 10.91 4.34
CA VAL A 73 3.34 12.12 4.94
C VAL A 73 4.82 11.93 5.28
N ALA A 74 5.16 10.78 5.85
CA ALA A 74 6.56 10.49 6.19
C ALA A 74 7.43 10.43 4.93
N CYS A 75 6.95 9.79 3.86
CA CYS A 75 7.68 9.73 2.60
C CYS A 75 7.89 11.13 2.01
N ALA A 76 6.85 11.96 2.03
CA ALA A 76 6.93 13.31 1.48
C ALA A 76 7.96 14.16 2.24
N ARG A 77 8.08 13.99 3.55
CA ARG A 77 9.06 14.72 4.35
C ARG A 77 10.49 14.41 3.95
N HIS A 78 10.72 13.23 3.41
CA HIS A 78 12.06 12.78 3.02
C HIS A 78 12.23 12.75 1.50
N GLN A 79 11.38 13.45 0.76
CA GLN A 79 11.39 13.52 -0.71
C GLN A 79 11.33 12.13 -1.33
N ARG A 80 10.61 11.21 -0.69
CA ARG A 80 10.37 9.88 -1.21
C ARG A 80 8.97 9.82 -1.82
N LYS A 81 8.80 8.95 -2.80
CA LYS A 81 7.52 8.80 -3.50
C LYS A 81 6.80 7.57 -2.99
N TYR A 82 5.48 7.64 -2.91
CA TYR A 82 4.66 6.59 -2.37
C TYR A 82 3.38 6.50 -3.20
N ALA A 83 2.99 5.29 -3.59
CA ALA A 83 1.78 5.09 -4.38
C ALA A 83 1.15 3.74 -4.10
N LEU A 84 -0.14 3.65 -4.38
CA LEU A 84 -0.88 2.40 -4.32
C LEU A 84 -1.01 1.84 -5.74
N VAL A 85 -1.04 0.52 -5.86
CA VAL A 85 -1.08 -0.14 -7.17
C VAL A 85 -2.13 -1.24 -7.16
N CYS A 86 -2.85 -1.35 -8.25
CA CYS A 86 -3.80 -2.44 -8.50
C CYS A 86 -4.96 -2.51 -7.51
N ALA A 87 -5.38 -1.37 -6.95
CA ALA A 87 -6.53 -1.35 -6.05
C ALA A 87 -7.80 -1.71 -6.81
N ASN A 88 -8.59 -2.63 -6.26
CA ASN A 88 -9.85 -3.03 -6.87
C ASN A 88 -10.89 -1.90 -6.73
N GLN A 89 -12.04 -2.06 -7.38
CA GLN A 89 -13.06 -1.02 -7.40
C GLN A 89 -13.56 -0.67 -6.00
N ARG A 90 -13.67 -1.65 -5.12
CA ARG A 90 -14.14 -1.43 -3.74
C ARG A 90 -13.18 -0.52 -2.99
N ILE A 91 -11.87 -0.77 -3.11
CA ILE A 91 -10.86 0.04 -2.48
C ILE A 91 -10.81 1.42 -3.12
N GLN A 92 -10.90 1.50 -4.46
CA GLN A 92 -10.93 2.78 -5.16
C GLN A 92 -12.10 3.64 -4.71
N ASN A 93 -13.28 3.03 -4.56
CA ASN A 93 -14.45 3.76 -4.07
C ASN A 93 -14.20 4.31 -2.66
N MET A 94 -13.59 3.51 -1.80
CA MET A 94 -13.26 3.94 -0.45
C MET A 94 -12.28 5.10 -0.44
N LEU A 95 -11.26 5.05 -1.30
CA LEU A 95 -10.31 6.14 -1.46
C LEU A 95 -11.00 7.42 -1.93
N THR A 96 -11.92 7.29 -2.86
CA THR A 96 -12.66 8.44 -3.39
C THR A 96 -13.55 9.07 -2.32
N VAL A 97 -14.34 8.24 -1.64
CA VAL A 97 -15.31 8.74 -0.64
C VAL A 97 -14.61 9.37 0.55
N SER A 98 -13.48 8.82 0.96
CA SER A 98 -12.71 9.34 2.09
C SER A 98 -11.87 10.57 1.75
N GLY A 99 -11.68 10.87 0.47
CA GLY A 99 -10.78 11.94 0.03
C GLY A 99 -9.31 11.54 -0.03
N VAL A 100 -8.97 10.35 0.44
CA VAL A 100 -7.57 9.88 0.45
C VAL A 100 -7.03 9.74 -0.97
N GLY A 101 -7.89 9.43 -1.93
CA GLY A 101 -7.49 9.34 -3.34
C GLY A 101 -6.94 10.63 -3.92
N GLU A 102 -7.22 11.78 -3.28
CA GLU A 102 -6.66 13.06 -3.71
C GLU A 102 -5.31 13.34 -3.08
N ILE A 103 -4.93 12.55 -2.08
CA ILE A 103 -3.66 12.70 -1.35
C ILE A 103 -2.65 11.68 -1.84
N ILE A 104 -3.06 10.42 -1.96
CA ILE A 104 -2.19 9.30 -2.35
C ILE A 104 -2.51 8.90 -3.78
N ILE A 105 -1.51 8.97 -4.64
CA ILE A 105 -1.68 8.59 -6.04
C ILE A 105 -1.80 7.07 -6.17
N SER A 106 -2.60 6.59 -7.11
CA SER A 106 -2.73 5.18 -7.39
C SER A 106 -2.62 4.90 -8.89
N PHE A 107 -2.16 3.70 -9.21
CA PHE A 107 -1.95 3.26 -10.58
C PHE A 107 -2.60 1.89 -10.77
N GLY A 108 -2.93 1.57 -12.01
CA GLY A 108 -3.52 0.28 -12.34
C GLY A 108 -2.53 -0.87 -12.30
N THR A 109 -1.25 -0.61 -12.58
CA THR A 109 -0.21 -1.64 -12.60
C THR A 109 1.08 -1.13 -11.99
N VAL A 110 1.91 -2.06 -11.55
CA VAL A 110 3.26 -1.74 -11.05
C VAL A 110 4.08 -1.07 -12.15
N ALA A 111 3.98 -1.57 -13.38
CA ALA A 111 4.73 -0.99 -14.50
C ALA A 111 4.38 0.48 -14.72
N GLN A 112 3.08 0.83 -14.65
CA GLN A 112 2.66 2.21 -14.79
C GLN A 112 3.21 3.08 -13.66
N ALA A 113 3.18 2.56 -12.44
CA ALA A 113 3.69 3.30 -11.28
C ALA A 113 5.19 3.54 -11.40
N GLU A 114 5.94 2.52 -11.79
CA GLU A 114 7.39 2.68 -11.96
C GLU A 114 7.72 3.66 -13.09
N ALA A 115 6.98 3.59 -14.19
CA ALA A 115 7.20 4.52 -15.30
C ALA A 115 6.95 5.97 -14.90
N ALA A 116 5.99 6.21 -14.01
CA ALA A 116 5.64 7.56 -13.58
C ALA A 116 6.55 8.07 -12.46
N LEU A 117 7.01 7.22 -11.57
CA LEU A 117 7.68 7.64 -10.34
C LEU A 117 9.17 7.34 -10.26
N ALA A 118 9.65 6.32 -10.94
CA ALA A 118 11.07 5.96 -10.91
C ALA A 118 11.85 6.79 -11.92
N ASP A 119 13.09 7.04 -11.59
CA ASP A 119 13.98 7.76 -12.51
C ASP A 119 14.58 6.84 -13.55
#